data_5863986817523f4305c0aaa368ae1ce4
#
_entry.id   5863986817523f4305c0aaa368ae1ce4
#
_cell.length_a   1.000
_cell.length_b   1.000
_cell.length_c   1.000
_cell.angle_alpha   90.00
_cell.angle_beta   90.00
_cell.angle_gamma   90.00
#
_symmetry.space_group_name_H-M   'P 1'
#
loop_
_entity.id
_entity.type
_entity.pdbx_description
1 polymer ?
#
loop_
_entity_poly.entity_id
_entity_poly.type
_entity_poly.pdbx_seq_one_letter_code
_entity_poly.pdbx_strand_id
1 'polypeptide(L)' 'MGLPLAHAANLSPEMPHFQFELQAQQYCPTDAVVWVVATRGLYNSSSERWYGRTSNGTYACLGDAEKAGYRASSPVSAGQ' A
#
# COMPACT_ATOMS: atom_id res chain seq x y z
N MET A 1 -1.62 26.15 -16.94
CA MET A 1 -1.44 25.63 -16.70
C MET A 1 -1.72 24.54 -16.46
N GLY A 2 -1.81 24.11 -16.48
CA GLY A 2 -1.91 23.05 -16.23
C GLY A 2 -1.91 22.29 -15.87
N LEU A 3 -1.87 22.13 -15.73
CA LEU A 3 -1.86 21.35 -15.34
C LEU A 3 -2.10 20.30 -15.18
N PRO A 4 -2.23 20.08 -15.28
CA PRO A 4 -2.51 19.15 -15.09
C PRO A 4 -2.57 18.27 -14.70
N LEU A 5 -2.42 18.30 -14.70
CA LEU A 5 -2.46 17.51 -14.37
C LEU A 5 -2.87 16.65 -14.06
N ALA A 6 -3.17 16.75 -14.27
CA ALA A 6 -3.58 16.14 -14.00
C ALA A 6 -3.52 15.16 -13.77
N HIS A 7 -3.17 15.06 -13.83
CA HIS A 7 -3.08 14.21 -13.62
C HIS A 7 -3.06 13.39 -12.97
N ALA A 8 -2.85 13.39 -13.23
CA ALA A 8 -2.64 12.69 -12.87
C ALA A 8 -2.90 12.12 -12.20
N ALA A 9 -2.82 12.28 -12.16
CA ALA A 9 -3.17 11.92 -11.31
C ALA A 9 -3.73 10.84 -11.02
N ASN A 10 -4.00 10.57 -11.16
CA ASN A 10 -4.65 9.52 -11.09
C ASN A 10 -4.04 8.53 -10.32
N LEU A 11 -3.24 7.92 -10.71
CA LEU A 11 -2.65 6.88 -10.03
C LEU A 11 -1.72 7.44 -9.13
N SER A 12 -1.43 6.89 -8.06
CA SER A 12 -0.56 7.38 -7.12
C SER A 12 0.66 6.62 -6.98
N PRO A 13 1.47 6.57 -7.92
CA PRO A 13 2.69 5.83 -7.83
C PRO A 13 3.67 6.45 -6.88
N GLU A 14 3.35 7.65 -6.44
CA GLU A 14 4.27 8.35 -5.56
C GLU A 14 4.14 7.97 -4.11
N MET A 15 3.28 7.04 -3.82
CA MET A 15 3.12 6.59 -2.46
C MET A 15 4.46 6.16 -1.88
N PRO A 16 4.81 6.55 -0.65
CA PRO A 16 6.01 6.06 -0.01
C PRO A 16 5.95 4.54 0.10
N HIS A 17 6.99 3.87 -0.34
CA HIS A 17 7.02 2.42 -0.23
C HIS A 17 8.45 1.97 0.05
N PHE A 18 8.60 0.80 0.61
CA PHE A 18 9.86 0.34 1.16
C PHE A 18 10.10 -1.12 0.85
N GLN A 19 11.36 -1.49 0.78
CA GLN A 19 11.75 -2.86 0.56
C GLN A 19 11.68 -3.69 1.82
N PHE A 20 11.81 -3.06 2.98
CA PHE A 20 11.82 -3.76 4.23
C PHE A 20 10.74 -3.25 5.16
N GLU A 21 10.11 -4.17 5.85
CA GLU A 21 9.02 -3.84 6.78
C GLU A 21 9.45 -2.82 7.82
N LEU A 22 10.63 -2.99 8.36
CA LEU A 22 11.10 -2.09 9.40
C LEU A 22 11.21 -0.66 8.91
N GLN A 23 11.61 -0.48 7.67
CA GLN A 23 11.68 0.85 7.09
C GLN A 23 10.32 1.52 7.06
N ALA A 24 9.31 0.77 6.65
CA ALA A 24 7.95 1.31 6.62
C ALA A 24 7.48 1.63 8.02
N GLN A 25 7.75 0.74 8.96
CA GLN A 25 7.32 0.95 10.33
C GLN A 25 7.97 2.17 10.96
N GLN A 26 9.22 2.43 10.63
CA GLN A 26 9.92 3.60 11.13
C GLN A 26 9.35 4.88 10.51
N TYR A 27 8.92 4.79 9.27
CA TYR A 27 8.35 5.93 8.59
C TYR A 27 6.97 6.27 9.15
N CYS A 28 6.20 5.27 9.53
CA CYS A 28 4.87 5.48 10.10
C CYS A 28 4.71 4.67 11.38
N PRO A 29 5.33 5.12 12.47
CA PRO A 29 5.38 4.32 13.70
C PRO A 29 4.03 4.08 14.34
N THR A 30 3.03 4.87 14.02
CA THR A 30 1.72 4.70 14.62
C THR A 30 0.70 4.13 13.65
N ASP A 31 1.13 3.73 12.47
CA ASP A 31 0.21 3.17 11.48
C ASP A 31 0.59 1.71 11.23
N ALA A 32 -0.33 0.97 10.66
CA ALA A 32 -0.05 -0.40 10.28
C ALA A 32 0.78 -0.40 9.00
N VAL A 33 1.62 -1.41 8.86
CA VAL A 33 2.37 -1.62 7.64
C VAL A 33 1.66 -2.68 6.83
N VAL A 34 1.51 -2.46 5.54
CA VAL A 34 0.85 -3.38 4.64
C VAL A 34 1.76 -3.76 3.48
N TRP A 35 1.43 -4.85 2.83
CA TRP A 35 2.18 -5.34 1.67
C TRP A 35 1.37 -5.01 0.41
N VAL A 36 1.87 -4.07 -0.38
CA VAL A 36 1.16 -3.55 -1.54
C VAL A 36 1.58 -4.29 -2.79
N VAL A 37 0.61 -4.79 -3.52
CA VAL A 37 0.84 -5.43 -4.80
C VAL A 37 0.25 -4.53 -5.88
N ALA A 38 1.07 -3.66 -6.38
CA ALA A 38 0.61 -2.60 -7.28
C ALA A 38 -0.03 -3.12 -8.55
N THR A 39 0.51 -4.20 -9.09
CA THR A 39 -0.04 -4.76 -10.32
C THR A 39 -1.46 -5.27 -10.16
N ARG A 40 -1.89 -5.50 -8.93
CA ARG A 40 -3.23 -5.98 -8.65
C ARG A 40 -4.09 -4.93 -7.96
N GLY A 41 -3.51 -3.81 -7.61
CA GLY A 41 -4.24 -2.73 -6.97
C GLY A 41 -4.71 -3.06 -5.57
N LEU A 42 -4.00 -3.95 -4.88
CA LEU A 42 -4.46 -4.33 -3.55
C LEU A 42 -3.30 -4.42 -2.55
N TYR A 43 -3.67 -4.49 -1.28
CA TYR A 43 -2.69 -4.65 -0.23
C TYR A 43 -3.10 -5.80 0.70
N ASN A 44 -2.10 -6.41 1.32
CA ASN A 44 -2.30 -7.46 2.31
C ASN A 44 -1.89 -6.94 3.68
N SER A 45 -2.70 -7.17 4.68
CA SER A 45 -2.31 -6.80 6.04
C SER A 45 -1.36 -7.85 6.59
N SER A 46 -0.73 -7.56 7.70
CA SER A 46 0.30 -8.44 8.26
C SER A 46 -0.22 -9.83 8.63
N SER A 47 -1.51 -9.98 8.82
CA SER A 47 -2.08 -11.27 9.14
C SER A 47 -2.41 -12.09 7.90
N GLU A 48 -2.28 -11.52 6.73
CA GLU A 48 -2.63 -12.22 5.50
C GLU A 48 -1.50 -13.15 5.07
N ARG A 49 -1.90 -14.25 4.44
CA ARG A 49 -0.97 -15.26 3.99
C ARG A 49 0.12 -14.73 3.07
N TRP A 50 -0.24 -13.82 2.20
CA TRP A 50 0.68 -13.34 1.18
C TRP A 50 1.47 -12.09 1.56
N TYR A 51 1.35 -11.67 2.79
CA TYR A 51 2.09 -10.51 3.29
C TYR A 51 3.60 -10.76 3.15
N GLY A 52 4.24 -9.91 2.35
CA GLY A 52 5.68 -10.01 2.13
C GLY A 52 6.11 -11.24 1.36
N ARG A 53 5.18 -11.96 0.75
CA ARG A 53 5.51 -13.24 0.14
C ARG A 53 5.30 -13.32 -1.36
N THR A 54 4.89 -12.25 -2.00
CA THR A 54 4.74 -12.27 -3.45
C THR A 54 6.00 -11.70 -4.09
N SER A 55 6.27 -12.09 -5.31
CA SER A 55 7.46 -11.60 -5.98
C SER A 55 7.36 -10.12 -6.33
N ASN A 56 6.15 -9.63 -6.49
CA ASN A 56 5.93 -8.22 -6.75
C ASN A 56 5.24 -7.60 -5.57
N GLY A 57 5.87 -6.71 -4.89
CA GLY A 57 5.24 -6.04 -3.78
C GLY A 57 6.21 -5.16 -3.04
N THR A 58 5.68 -4.28 -2.23
CA THR A 58 6.48 -3.41 -1.38
C THR A 58 5.73 -3.18 -0.08
N TYR A 59 6.44 -2.77 0.94
CA TYR A 59 5.82 -2.41 2.20
C TYR A 59 5.44 -0.94 2.15
N ALA A 60 4.31 -0.62 2.72
CA ALA A 60 3.83 0.76 2.80
C ALA A 60 2.99 0.93 4.04
N CYS A 61 2.72 2.16 4.38
CA CYS A 61 1.83 2.48 5.49
C CYS A 61 0.40 2.33 5.02
N LEU A 62 -0.45 1.80 5.87
CA LEU A 62 -1.86 1.57 5.51
C LEU A 62 -2.54 2.83 5.00
N GLY A 63 -2.39 3.92 5.72
CA GLY A 63 -3.04 5.17 5.31
C GLY A 63 -2.61 5.63 3.95
N ASP A 64 -1.33 5.48 3.64
CA ASP A 64 -0.80 5.86 2.33
C ASP A 64 -1.33 4.93 1.24
N ALA A 65 -1.43 3.64 1.53
CA ALA A 65 -1.96 2.70 0.56
C ALA A 65 -3.42 3.00 0.24
N GLU A 66 -4.19 3.33 1.25
CA GLU A 66 -5.59 3.66 1.05
C GLU A 66 -5.75 4.94 0.26
N LYS A 67 -4.96 5.94 0.58
CA LYS A 67 -5.01 7.20 -0.15
C LYS A 67 -4.61 7.01 -1.60
N ALA A 68 -3.72 6.09 -1.87
CA ALA A 68 -3.29 5.81 -3.22
C ALA A 68 -4.30 4.99 -4.02
N GLY A 69 -5.35 4.52 -3.37
CA GLY A 69 -6.42 3.81 -4.08
C GLY A 69 -6.33 2.31 -4.01
N TYR A 70 -5.40 1.76 -3.25
CA TYR A 70 -5.30 0.33 -3.11
C TYR A 70 -6.39 -0.20 -2.20
N ARG A 71 -6.81 -1.43 -2.41
CA ARG A 71 -7.90 -2.05 -1.66
C ARG A 71 -7.39 -3.26 -0.91
N ALA A 72 -8.03 -3.57 0.19
CA ALA A 72 -7.68 -4.74 0.98
C ALA A 72 -7.90 -5.98 0.14
N SER A 73 -6.94 -6.89 0.16
CA SER A 73 -7.04 -8.12 -0.61
C SER A 73 -8.07 -9.06 -0.03
N SER A 74 -8.35 -8.92 1.25
CA SER A 74 -9.29 -9.80 1.94
C SER A 74 -10.37 -8.98 2.62
N PRO A 75 -11.48 -8.77 1.99
CA PRO A 75 -12.57 -8.01 2.59
C PRO A 75 -13.11 -8.66 3.84
N VAL A 76 -12.98 -9.96 3.95
CA VAL A 76 -13.45 -10.65 5.14
C VAL A 76 -12.64 -10.25 6.33
N SER A 77 -11.35 -10.18 6.20
CA SER A 77 -10.52 -9.73 7.28
C SER A 77 -10.85 -8.33 7.66
N ALA A 78 -11.11 -7.50 6.72
CA ALA A 78 -11.46 -6.14 7.00
C ALA A 78 -12.78 -6.03 7.68
N GLY A 79 -13.65 -6.93 7.42
CA GLY A 79 -14.96 -6.91 8.00
C GLY A 79 -15.03 -7.48 9.39
N GLN A 80 -13.99 -8.08 9.81
CA GLN A 80 -14.01 -8.67 11.14
C GLN A 80 -13.52 -7.68 12.19
#